data_189f14e3e4d2e5541c2676dca9ea474e
#
_entry.id   189f14e3e4d2e5541c2676dca9ea474e
#
_cell.length_a   1.000
_cell.length_b   1.000
_cell.length_c   1.000
_cell.angle_alpha   90.00
_cell.angle_beta   90.00
_cell.angle_gamma   90.00
#
_symmetry.space_group_name_H-M   'P 1'
#
loop_
_entity.id
_entity.type
_entity.pdbx_description
1 polymer ?
#
loop_
_entity_poly.entity_id
_entity_poly.type
_entity_poly.pdbx_seq_one_letter_code
_entity_poly.pdbx_strand_id
1 'polypeptide(L)'
;NPQFLLFLAAVLKSIDRHADLLRLSAATPGNDYRLGETEAPPAIISIFLGEQLEDILMQLVETGEATSSKKGGRINVGVHSLPEIKKDVTDRNRTSPVAFTGNKFEFRSVGASMSIADTNTVLNTILAEALNEMSDELEKAEDREAAVQQLIARTVREHQRIIFTRKV
;
A
#
# COMPACT_ATOMS: atom_id res chain seq x y z
N ASN A 1 -10.76 -7.84 -8.41
CA ASN A 1 -11.54 -6.73 -8.97
C ASN A 1 -10.57 -5.71 -9.60
N PRO A 2 -10.61 -5.51 -10.94
CA PRO A 2 -9.71 -4.58 -11.64
C PRO A 2 -9.78 -3.14 -11.12
N GLN A 3 -10.97 -2.66 -10.77
CA GLN A 3 -11.15 -1.33 -10.23
C GLN A 3 -10.39 -1.13 -8.91
N PHE A 4 -10.44 -2.10 -8.01
CA PHE A 4 -9.68 -2.04 -6.77
C PHE A 4 -8.16 -2.00 -7.04
N LEU A 5 -7.67 -2.80 -7.99
CA LEU A 5 -6.25 -2.82 -8.36
C LEU A 5 -5.82 -1.52 -9.01
N LEU A 6 -6.68 -0.87 -9.78
CA LEU A 6 -6.42 0.45 -10.36
C LEU A 6 -6.24 1.51 -9.26
N PHE A 7 -7.16 1.56 -8.28
CA PHE A 7 -7.02 2.47 -7.14
C PHE A 7 -5.79 2.16 -6.28
N LEU A 8 -5.48 0.88 -6.09
CA LEU A 8 -4.26 0.47 -5.39
C LEU A 8 -3.00 0.95 -6.13
N ALA A 9 -2.96 0.82 -7.45
CA ALA A 9 -1.86 1.33 -8.27
C ALA A 9 -1.75 2.86 -8.17
N ALA A 10 -2.87 3.58 -8.15
CA ALA A 10 -2.88 5.04 -7.93
C ALA A 10 -2.31 5.41 -6.55
N VAL A 11 -2.64 4.67 -5.51
CA VAL A 11 -2.08 4.86 -4.16
C VAL A 11 -0.57 4.62 -4.16
N LEU A 12 -0.09 3.54 -4.77
CA LEU A 12 1.36 3.26 -4.89
C LEU A 12 2.08 4.40 -5.62
N LYS A 13 1.55 4.83 -6.77
CA LYS A 13 2.13 5.92 -7.57
C LYS A 13 2.20 7.22 -6.78
N SER A 14 1.11 7.61 -6.13
CA SER A 14 1.02 8.87 -5.40
C SER A 14 1.99 8.91 -4.21
N ILE A 15 2.07 7.84 -3.43
CA ILE A 15 2.93 7.74 -2.25
C ILE A 15 4.42 7.69 -2.65
N ASP A 16 4.77 6.94 -3.70
CA ASP A 16 6.16 6.85 -4.15
C ASP A 16 6.66 8.17 -4.73
N ARG A 17 5.86 8.85 -5.54
CA ARG A 17 6.23 10.13 -6.16
C ARG A 17 6.39 11.27 -5.16
N HIS A 18 5.56 11.28 -4.15
CA HIS A 18 5.48 12.37 -3.17
C HIS A 18 5.78 11.90 -1.73
N ALA A 19 6.68 10.91 -1.61
CA ALA A 19 7.07 10.36 -0.32
C ALA A 19 7.68 11.42 0.62
N ASP A 20 8.44 12.34 0.07
CA ASP A 20 9.04 13.48 0.77
C ASP A 20 7.98 14.47 1.29
N LEU A 21 7.00 14.83 0.46
CA LEU A 21 5.90 15.69 0.86
C LEU A 21 5.03 15.04 1.93
N LEU A 22 4.72 13.74 1.76
CA LEU A 22 3.98 12.99 2.76
C LEU A 22 4.75 12.89 4.07
N ARG A 23 6.06 12.66 4.01
CA ARG A 23 6.93 12.65 5.19
C ARG A 23 6.94 14.03 5.88
N LEU A 24 7.03 15.10 5.09
CA LEU A 24 7.02 16.47 5.60
C LEU A 24 5.72 16.80 6.33
N SER A 25 4.57 16.31 5.86
CA SER A 25 3.26 16.55 6.48
C SER A 25 3.15 16.07 7.93
N ALA A 26 4.02 15.16 8.35
CA ALA A 26 4.10 14.63 9.71
C ALA A 26 5.41 15.01 10.43
N ALA A 27 6.20 15.94 9.86
CA ALA A 27 7.50 16.33 10.40
C ALA A 27 7.36 17.39 11.48
N THR A 28 7.69 17.01 12.71
CA THR A 28 7.92 17.89 13.84
C THR A 28 9.08 17.34 14.66
N PRO A 29 9.84 18.17 15.39
CA PRO A 29 10.97 17.65 16.18
C PRO A 29 10.60 16.50 17.10
N GLY A 30 9.47 16.60 17.81
CA GLY A 30 9.00 15.53 18.70
C GLY A 30 8.56 14.27 17.96
N ASN A 31 7.91 14.42 16.81
CA ASN A 31 7.48 13.27 16.01
C ASN A 31 8.66 12.61 15.27
N ASP A 32 9.63 13.40 14.81
CA ASP A 32 10.83 12.88 14.17
C ASP A 32 11.69 12.07 15.14
N TYR A 33 11.72 12.47 16.40
CA TYR A 33 12.38 11.69 17.46
C TYR A 33 11.66 10.36 17.73
N ARG A 34 10.32 10.33 17.62
CA ARG A 34 9.51 9.12 17.84
C ARG A 34 9.63 8.10 16.70
N LEU A 35 9.70 8.56 15.45
CA LEU A 35 9.72 7.67 14.28
C LEU A 35 10.98 6.80 14.26
N GLY A 36 10.79 5.49 14.08
CA GLY A 36 11.85 4.49 14.14
C GLY A 36 12.09 3.87 15.52
N GLU A 37 11.45 4.39 16.57
CA GLU A 37 11.46 3.81 17.91
C GLU A 37 10.49 2.61 18.03
N THR A 38 10.54 1.89 19.17
CA THR A 38 9.96 0.57 19.39
C THR A 38 8.50 0.39 18.99
N GLU A 39 7.67 1.43 19.12
CA GLU A 39 6.23 1.35 18.82
C GLU A 39 5.80 2.24 17.65
N ALA A 40 6.73 2.91 17.00
CA ALA A 40 6.46 3.79 15.88
C ALA A 40 6.89 3.17 14.55
N PRO A 41 6.27 3.55 13.42
CA PRO A 41 6.74 3.13 12.10
C PRO A 41 8.10 3.77 11.80
N PRO A 42 8.88 3.23 10.83
CA PRO A 42 10.08 3.84 10.32
C PRO A 42 9.83 5.24 9.76
N ALA A 43 10.88 6.08 9.74
CA ALA A 43 10.79 7.41 9.13
C ALA A 43 10.74 7.38 7.60
N ILE A 44 11.25 6.31 6.99
CA ILE A 44 11.27 6.14 5.52
C ILE A 44 9.91 5.64 5.06
N ILE A 45 9.32 6.35 4.09
CA ILE A 45 8.02 5.99 3.54
C ILE A 45 8.11 4.67 2.78
N SER A 46 7.30 3.72 3.21
CA SER A 46 7.07 2.44 2.55
C SER A 46 5.61 2.02 2.78
N ILE A 47 5.13 1.07 1.99
CA ILE A 47 3.77 0.56 2.06
C ILE A 47 3.75 -0.94 2.30
N PHE A 48 3.00 -1.37 3.29
CA PHE A 48 2.70 -2.77 3.55
C PHE A 48 1.37 -3.14 2.89
N LEU A 49 1.37 -4.17 2.04
CA LEU A 49 0.17 -4.66 1.33
C LEU A 49 -0.32 -6.01 1.85
N GLY A 50 0.56 -6.79 2.43
CA GLY A 50 0.33 -8.17 2.82
C GLY A 50 0.57 -9.16 1.67
N GLU A 51 0.87 -10.41 2.06
CA GLU A 51 1.33 -11.46 1.14
C GLU A 51 0.37 -11.72 -0.05
N GLN A 52 -0.94 -11.57 0.17
CA GLN A 52 -1.93 -11.85 -0.86
C GLN A 52 -1.93 -10.79 -1.96
N LEU A 53 -1.95 -9.52 -1.60
CA LEU A 53 -1.95 -8.43 -2.59
C LEU A 53 -0.60 -8.32 -3.29
N GLU A 54 0.49 -8.49 -2.55
CA GLU A 54 1.83 -8.49 -3.11
C GLU A 54 1.98 -9.58 -4.18
N ASP A 55 1.53 -10.81 -3.90
CA ASP A 55 1.54 -11.91 -4.84
C ASP A 55 0.73 -11.59 -6.11
N ILE A 56 -0.48 -11.06 -5.98
CA ILE A 56 -1.31 -10.64 -7.11
C ILE A 56 -0.62 -9.56 -7.95
N LEU A 57 -0.02 -8.56 -7.32
CA LEU A 57 0.66 -7.47 -8.02
C LEU A 57 1.92 -7.97 -8.75
N MET A 58 2.69 -8.87 -8.15
CA MET A 58 3.87 -9.45 -8.80
C MET A 58 3.48 -10.30 -10.01
N GLN A 59 2.42 -11.11 -9.92
CA GLN A 59 1.90 -11.84 -11.08
C GLN A 59 1.51 -10.89 -12.22
N LEU A 60 0.81 -9.78 -11.91
CA LEU A 60 0.45 -8.78 -12.91
C LEU A 60 1.67 -8.13 -13.58
N VAL A 61 2.73 -7.90 -12.82
CA VAL A 61 3.98 -7.32 -13.34
C VAL A 61 4.72 -8.31 -14.26
N GLU A 62 4.73 -9.61 -13.91
CA GLU A 62 5.49 -10.64 -14.62
C GLU A 62 4.75 -11.17 -15.84
N THR A 63 3.47 -11.45 -15.73
CA THR A 63 2.68 -12.15 -16.74
C THR A 63 1.60 -11.30 -17.40
N GLY A 64 1.31 -10.13 -16.85
CA GLY A 64 0.19 -9.28 -17.27
C GLY A 64 -1.18 -9.72 -16.74
N GLU A 65 -1.27 -10.90 -16.12
CA GLU A 65 -2.51 -11.45 -15.57
C GLU A 65 -2.28 -12.06 -14.19
N ALA A 66 -3.25 -11.89 -13.28
CA ALA A 66 -3.24 -12.59 -11.99
C ALA A 66 -4.16 -13.81 -12.08
N THR A 67 -3.57 -14.99 -12.18
CA THR A 67 -4.28 -16.27 -12.33
C THR A 67 -4.54 -16.98 -11.01
N SER A 68 -3.83 -16.60 -9.95
CA SER A 68 -3.94 -17.19 -8.62
C SER A 68 -3.86 -16.14 -7.52
N SER A 69 -4.29 -16.51 -6.33
CA SER A 69 -4.16 -15.67 -5.13
C SER A 69 -3.79 -16.58 -3.96
N LYS A 70 -2.75 -16.21 -3.22
CA LYS A 70 -2.44 -16.90 -1.95
C LYS A 70 -3.61 -16.73 -1.00
N LYS A 71 -4.30 -17.82 -0.68
CA LYS A 71 -5.32 -17.80 0.39
C LYS A 71 -4.62 -17.57 1.72
N GLY A 72 -5.17 -16.68 2.55
CA GLY A 72 -4.69 -16.49 3.92
C GLY A 72 -4.52 -17.83 4.62
N GLY A 73 -3.31 -18.14 5.07
CA GLY A 73 -2.99 -19.42 5.70
C GLY A 73 -3.74 -19.59 7.03
N ARG A 74 -4.12 -20.81 7.34
CA ARG A 74 -4.52 -21.19 8.69
C ARG A 74 -3.28 -21.67 9.44
N ILE A 75 -3.10 -21.21 10.66
CA ILE A 75 -2.04 -21.70 11.53
C ILE A 75 -2.57 -22.97 12.19
N ASN A 76 -1.98 -24.10 11.79
CA ASN A 76 -2.21 -25.37 12.50
C ASN A 76 -1.20 -25.45 13.65
N VAL A 77 -1.69 -25.35 14.87
CA VAL A 77 -0.84 -25.34 16.08
C VAL A 77 -0.41 -26.77 16.47
N GLY A 78 -0.74 -27.78 15.65
CA GLY A 78 -0.33 -29.18 15.90
C GLY A 78 -1.02 -29.87 17.10
N VAL A 79 -1.98 -29.21 17.71
CA VAL A 79 -2.75 -29.75 18.86
C VAL A 79 -4.20 -29.90 18.41
N HIS A 80 -4.68 -31.15 18.38
CA HIS A 80 -6.04 -31.48 17.91
C HIS A 80 -7.20 -30.86 18.71
N SER A 81 -6.93 -30.30 19.88
CA SER A 81 -7.94 -29.68 20.75
C SER A 81 -8.11 -28.15 20.54
N LEU A 82 -7.26 -27.52 19.76
CA LEU A 82 -7.38 -26.08 19.49
C LEU A 82 -7.99 -25.81 18.10
N PRO A 83 -8.91 -24.84 17.99
CA PRO A 83 -9.45 -24.46 16.70
C PRO A 83 -8.35 -23.88 15.82
N GLU A 84 -8.44 -24.13 14.51
CA GLU A 84 -7.57 -23.49 13.52
C GLU A 84 -7.72 -21.98 13.58
N ILE A 85 -6.62 -21.27 13.84
CA ILE A 85 -6.59 -19.81 13.89
C ILE A 85 -6.28 -19.28 12.51
N LYS A 86 -7.10 -18.34 12.00
CA LYS A 86 -6.78 -17.61 10.76
C LYS A 86 -5.50 -16.81 10.96
N LYS A 87 -4.54 -16.96 10.06
CA LYS A 87 -3.33 -16.13 10.05
C LYS A 87 -3.75 -14.66 9.93
N ASP A 88 -3.36 -13.85 10.91
CA ASP A 88 -3.58 -12.41 10.84
C ASP A 88 -2.71 -11.83 9.71
N VAL A 89 -3.35 -11.26 8.71
CA VAL A 89 -2.70 -10.65 7.55
C VAL A 89 -2.41 -9.16 7.75
N THR A 90 -2.76 -8.62 8.92
CA THR A 90 -2.53 -7.20 9.21
C THR A 90 -1.12 -6.96 9.73
N ASP A 91 -0.55 -5.79 9.38
CA ASP A 91 0.76 -5.37 9.91
C ASP A 91 0.60 -4.74 11.31
N ARG A 92 0.49 -5.59 12.32
CA ARG A 92 0.48 -5.15 13.72
C ARG A 92 1.83 -4.63 14.21
N ASN A 93 2.91 -5.03 13.55
CA ASN A 93 4.28 -4.70 13.98
C ASN A 93 4.74 -3.31 13.48
N ARG A 94 3.87 -2.57 12.79
CA ARG A 94 4.16 -1.21 12.27
C ARG A 94 5.46 -1.14 11.46
N THR A 95 5.66 -2.12 10.57
CA THR A 95 6.86 -2.24 9.75
C THR A 95 6.91 -1.19 8.63
N SER A 96 5.78 -0.58 8.29
CA SER A 96 5.67 0.44 7.26
C SER A 96 4.82 1.62 7.74
N PRO A 97 5.18 2.86 7.35
CA PRO A 97 4.36 4.06 7.62
C PRO A 97 2.97 3.99 7.01
N VAL A 98 2.85 3.39 5.83
CA VAL A 98 1.57 3.15 5.16
C VAL A 98 1.28 1.66 5.16
N ALA A 99 0.07 1.27 5.56
CA ALA A 99 -0.33 -0.13 5.57
C ALA A 99 -1.75 -0.33 5.04
N PHE A 100 -1.92 -1.36 4.22
CA PHE A 100 -3.24 -1.88 3.86
C PHE A 100 -3.67 -2.90 4.92
N THR A 101 -4.84 -2.68 5.52
CA THR A 101 -5.32 -3.51 6.64
C THR A 101 -6.58 -4.30 6.27
N GLY A 102 -6.67 -4.72 5.01
CA GLY A 102 -7.73 -5.58 4.49
C GLY A 102 -8.88 -4.84 3.81
N ASN A 103 -9.24 -3.64 4.26
CA ASN A 103 -10.30 -2.82 3.67
C ASN A 103 -10.01 -1.31 3.65
N LYS A 104 -8.87 -0.89 4.20
CA LYS A 104 -8.46 0.51 4.28
C LYS A 104 -6.95 0.64 4.27
N PHE A 105 -6.47 1.85 3.98
CA PHE A 105 -5.09 2.25 4.21
C PHE A 105 -4.98 3.05 5.50
N GLU A 106 -3.91 2.86 6.22
CA GLU A 106 -3.54 3.63 7.40
C GLU A 106 -2.21 4.31 7.16
N PHE A 107 -2.13 5.62 7.42
CA PHE A 107 -0.87 6.34 7.52
C PHE A 107 -0.54 6.56 8.99
N ARG A 108 0.52 5.90 9.45
CA ARG A 108 0.83 5.73 10.88
C ARG A 108 1.89 6.69 11.41
N SER A 109 2.38 7.61 10.56
CA SER A 109 3.48 8.51 10.94
C SER A 109 3.03 9.72 11.73
N VAL A 110 1.73 10.05 11.75
CA VAL A 110 1.22 11.20 12.48
C VAL A 110 1.29 10.97 13.98
N GLY A 111 1.88 11.92 14.72
CA GLY A 111 1.96 11.87 16.19
C GLY A 111 0.60 12.10 16.85
N ALA A 112 0.39 11.52 18.04
CA ALA A 112 -0.89 11.60 18.76
C ALA A 112 -1.36 13.03 19.09
N SER A 113 -0.42 13.96 19.26
CA SER A 113 -0.69 15.39 19.54
C SER A 113 -0.77 16.28 18.29
N MET A 114 -0.56 15.69 17.10
CA MET A 114 -0.59 16.43 15.84
C MET A 114 -1.99 16.51 15.25
N SER A 115 -2.26 17.60 14.52
CA SER A 115 -3.42 17.67 13.64
C SER A 115 -3.24 16.71 12.45
N ILE A 116 -4.31 16.04 12.05
CA ILE A 116 -4.33 15.21 10.83
C ILE A 116 -4.59 16.05 9.57
N ALA A 117 -4.85 17.35 9.70
CA ALA A 117 -5.28 18.20 8.59
C ALA A 117 -4.25 18.26 7.47
N ASP A 118 -2.99 18.52 7.79
CA ASP A 118 -1.92 18.65 6.81
C ASP A 118 -1.67 17.32 6.06
N THR A 119 -1.61 16.23 6.81
CA THR A 119 -1.46 14.89 6.24
C THR A 119 -2.63 14.50 5.34
N ASN A 120 -3.86 14.77 5.76
CA ASN A 120 -5.04 14.50 4.94
C ASN A 120 -5.06 15.36 3.68
N THR A 121 -4.66 16.63 3.78
CA THR A 121 -4.54 17.51 2.61
C THR A 121 -3.52 16.96 1.62
N VAL A 122 -2.35 16.58 2.09
CA VAL A 122 -1.31 15.99 1.23
C VAL A 122 -1.80 14.68 0.59
N LEU A 123 -2.32 13.74 1.38
CA LEU A 123 -2.81 12.45 0.87
C LEU A 123 -3.88 12.62 -0.21
N ASN A 124 -4.88 13.48 0.02
CA ASN A 124 -5.93 13.73 -0.96
C ASN A 124 -5.38 14.40 -2.23
N THR A 125 -4.46 15.33 -2.09
CA THR A 125 -3.87 16.05 -3.24
C THR A 125 -3.02 15.13 -4.12
N ILE A 126 -2.11 14.37 -3.53
CA ILE A 126 -1.24 13.46 -4.30
C ILE A 126 -2.03 12.32 -4.96
N LEU A 127 -3.08 11.83 -4.27
CA LEU A 127 -3.95 10.81 -4.85
C LEU A 127 -4.80 11.38 -6.00
N ALA A 128 -5.34 12.58 -5.85
CA ALA A 128 -6.10 13.27 -6.90
C ALA A 128 -5.23 13.50 -8.15
N GLU A 129 -3.97 13.89 -7.99
CA GLU A 129 -3.02 14.02 -9.11
C GLU A 129 -2.83 12.70 -9.83
N ALA A 130 -2.53 11.61 -9.09
CA ALA A 130 -2.33 10.30 -9.69
C ALA A 130 -3.57 9.78 -10.43
N LEU A 131 -4.76 9.96 -9.84
CA LEU A 131 -6.03 9.56 -10.45
C LEU A 131 -6.34 10.39 -11.71
N ASN A 132 -6.04 11.68 -11.70
CA ASN A 132 -6.24 12.56 -12.84
C ASN A 132 -5.39 12.11 -14.03
N GLU A 133 -4.09 11.88 -13.82
CA GLU A 133 -3.19 11.38 -14.86
C GLU A 133 -3.65 10.02 -15.43
N MET A 134 -4.09 9.11 -14.54
CA MET A 134 -4.60 7.80 -14.95
C MET A 134 -5.92 7.91 -15.73
N SER A 135 -6.82 8.82 -15.34
CA SER A 135 -8.07 9.09 -16.03
C SER A 135 -7.83 9.62 -17.43
N ASP A 136 -6.95 10.61 -17.56
CA ASP A 136 -6.59 11.23 -18.85
C ASP A 136 -6.02 10.20 -19.84
N GLU A 137 -5.31 9.20 -19.36
CA GLU A 137 -4.79 8.12 -20.18
C GLU A 137 -5.91 7.15 -20.60
N LEU A 138 -6.77 6.75 -19.67
CA LEU A 138 -7.87 5.82 -19.94
C LEU A 138 -8.96 6.42 -20.84
N GLU A 139 -9.17 7.72 -20.78
CA GLU A 139 -10.12 8.41 -21.66
C GLU A 139 -9.69 8.38 -23.14
N LYS A 140 -8.40 8.33 -23.41
CA LYS A 140 -7.82 8.30 -24.78
C LYS A 140 -7.73 6.88 -25.33
N ALA A 141 -7.97 5.86 -24.52
CA ALA A 141 -7.83 4.47 -24.92
C ALA A 141 -9.05 3.98 -25.73
N GLU A 142 -8.80 3.33 -26.86
CA GLU A 142 -9.84 2.69 -27.67
C GLU A 142 -10.39 1.43 -26.96
N ASP A 143 -9.50 0.60 -26.42
CA ASP A 143 -9.85 -0.56 -25.58
C ASP A 143 -9.52 -0.24 -24.11
N ARG A 144 -10.56 0.15 -23.38
CA ARG A 144 -10.43 0.54 -21.95
C ARG A 144 -10.05 -0.62 -21.04
N GLU A 145 -10.52 -1.83 -21.33
CA GLU A 145 -10.23 -2.99 -20.47
C GLU A 145 -8.77 -3.39 -20.57
N ALA A 146 -8.23 -3.49 -21.77
CA ALA A 146 -6.80 -3.72 -22.00
C ALA A 146 -5.95 -2.58 -21.43
N ALA A 147 -6.37 -1.33 -21.61
CA ALA A 147 -5.66 -0.16 -21.09
C ALA A 147 -5.57 -0.16 -19.55
N VAL A 148 -6.65 -0.52 -18.86
CA VAL A 148 -6.65 -0.64 -17.39
C VAL A 148 -5.63 -1.68 -16.91
N GLN A 149 -5.59 -2.86 -17.54
CA GLN A 149 -4.65 -3.91 -17.18
C GLN A 149 -3.19 -3.47 -17.40
N GLN A 150 -2.89 -2.87 -18.56
CA GLN A 150 -1.57 -2.36 -18.88
C GLN A 150 -1.14 -1.23 -17.94
N LEU A 151 -2.06 -0.32 -17.63
CA LEU A 151 -1.81 0.80 -16.72
C LEU A 151 -1.48 0.31 -15.32
N ILE A 152 -2.23 -0.67 -14.78
CA ILE A 152 -1.96 -1.27 -13.49
C ILE A 152 -0.58 -1.92 -13.48
N ALA A 153 -0.29 -2.80 -14.45
CA ALA A 153 0.98 -3.53 -14.51
C ALA A 153 2.19 -2.59 -14.62
N ARG A 154 2.09 -1.56 -15.47
CA ARG A 154 3.14 -0.55 -15.64
C ARG A 154 3.33 0.25 -14.35
N THR A 155 2.26 0.77 -13.76
CA THR A 155 2.33 1.59 -12.56
C THR A 155 2.93 0.81 -11.39
N VAL A 156 2.52 -0.44 -11.18
CA VAL A 156 3.10 -1.28 -10.13
C VAL A 156 4.58 -1.53 -10.39
N ARG A 157 4.98 -1.83 -11.63
CA ARG A 157 6.39 -2.05 -11.99
C ARG A 157 7.27 -0.82 -11.71
N GLU A 158 6.76 0.38 -11.99
CA GLU A 158 7.48 1.64 -11.77
C GLU A 158 7.64 1.97 -10.29
N HIS A 159 6.63 1.64 -9.47
CA HIS A 159 6.54 2.09 -8.08
C HIS A 159 6.67 0.97 -7.04
N GLN A 160 6.99 -0.27 -7.44
CA GLN A 160 7.12 -1.41 -6.52
C GLN A 160 8.22 -1.24 -5.47
N ARG A 161 9.16 -0.34 -5.67
CA ARG A 161 10.29 -0.11 -4.75
C ARG A 161 9.87 0.28 -3.33
N ILE A 162 8.67 0.87 -3.16
CA ILE A 162 8.16 1.26 -1.84
C ILE A 162 7.35 0.15 -1.16
N ILE A 163 7.06 -0.95 -1.86
CA ILE A 163 6.35 -2.08 -1.27
C ILE A 163 7.27 -2.78 -0.29
N PHE A 164 6.85 -2.81 0.98
CA PHE A 164 7.58 -3.52 2.01
C PHE A 164 7.35 -5.02 1.89
N THR A 165 8.39 -5.73 1.50
CA THR A 165 8.40 -7.20 1.43
C THR A 165 9.09 -7.74 2.67
N ARG A 166 8.36 -8.47 3.50
CA ARG A 166 8.97 -9.20 4.62
C ARG A 166 9.76 -10.38 4.04
N LYS A 167 11.09 -10.26 3.98
CA LYS A 167 11.94 -11.44 3.74
C LYS A 167 11.84 -12.34 4.96
N VAL A 168 11.24 -13.52 4.81
CA VAL A 168 11.23 -14.60 5.80
C VAL A 168 12.61 -15.26 5.81
#